data_7048f31c1e11d5264a7c399972d5052b
#
_entry.id   7048f31c1e11d5264a7c399972d5052b
#
_cell.length_a   1.000
_cell.length_b   1.000
_cell.length_c   1.000
_cell.angle_alpha   90.00
_cell.angle_beta   90.00
_cell.angle_gamma   90.00
#
_symmetry.space_group_name_H-M   'P 1'
#
loop_
_entity.id
_entity.type
_entity.pdbx_description
1 polymer ?
#
loop_
_entity_poly.entity_id
_entity_poly.type
_entity_poly.pdbx_seq_one_letter_code
_entity_poly.pdbx_strand_id
1 'polypeptide(L)'
;MLLLFASILVGCSSNDLIDNDPDAAPTKGVSFTLTEPDFGEEVVMGGRKINSMPNPTDTTDLGDGVLGEVSVTRDRGALRVPALSRSAAHIATRATAPLSSGRYTVLAFDAAGTLKGQINATVASGKFANRDVMELDPGTYTFVCLNDKVDYSGGVISVSKANAATARIGRTVMTISEPIARVPFVMNHVGLRVRVGLEAMVNIPKLKAMIVDNSGKTPTVTKYDPITGTYTTIETGTLAETPDQFPATNQNFFQETYTSKTNTYHYLLPSESTSIQLKFTEGDKIYHKDLVGRTLTSYNGTTLEANGTYLLNVKLTKVFKYLFNDGSVDFLRNKGTRTPIALVISETDRSAIALHDANNGNPDIWTANRNVYNNPVSERPSRKAQISETSLGEHFTWEASGSLDGVTIKANEPTNCPAFYHAAHYNPGVNVTNLKRWYLGANTDWKNVYLYVGFGTNTRVNADSYIEAWYYHVVDKAFEEAGGTTLSIRGNENIKTYWSSTYYSDFDTGIAQVFKNNTTVMSEKVCKILLVLSPMLGKPKHGGNL
;
A
#
# COMPACT_ATOMS: atom_id res chain seq x y z
N MET A 1 -25.85 -50.29 27.11
CA MET A 1 -26.70 -49.08 27.08
C MET A 1 -26.15 -48.20 25.94
N LEU A 2 -26.72 -48.36 24.76
CA LEU A 2 -26.27 -47.81 23.51
C LEU A 2 -27.08 -46.52 23.23
N LEU A 3 -26.49 -45.36 23.31
CA LEU A 3 -27.15 -44.09 22.98
C LEU A 3 -26.95 -43.82 21.48
N LEU A 4 -28.02 -43.96 20.75
CA LEU A 4 -28.15 -43.57 19.34
C LEU A 4 -28.24 -42.02 19.26
N PHE A 5 -27.23 -41.34 18.71
CA PHE A 5 -27.36 -39.96 18.32
C PHE A 5 -27.98 -39.88 16.91
N ALA A 6 -29.21 -39.46 16.84
CA ALA A 6 -29.87 -39.12 15.59
C ALA A 6 -29.35 -37.77 15.15
N SER A 7 -28.49 -37.72 14.10
CA SER A 7 -28.10 -36.53 13.38
C SER A 7 -29.27 -36.04 12.53
N ILE A 8 -29.89 -34.95 12.96
CA ILE A 8 -30.85 -34.21 12.15
C ILE A 8 -30.06 -33.52 11.05
N LEU A 9 -30.11 -34.09 9.86
CA LEU A 9 -29.72 -33.39 8.62
C LEU A 9 -30.75 -32.27 8.39
N VAL A 10 -30.41 -31.03 8.78
CA VAL A 10 -31.11 -29.86 8.30
C VAL A 10 -30.71 -29.71 6.84
N GLY A 11 -31.52 -30.22 5.95
CA GLY A 11 -31.40 -29.93 4.51
C GLY A 11 -31.54 -28.44 4.30
N CYS A 12 -30.52 -27.78 3.70
CA CYS A 12 -30.66 -26.46 3.12
C CYS A 12 -31.76 -26.52 2.06
N SER A 13 -32.96 -26.10 2.39
CA SER A 13 -33.98 -25.86 1.39
C SER A 13 -33.51 -24.67 0.56
N SER A 14 -33.20 -24.89 -0.73
CA SER A 14 -33.26 -23.85 -1.73
C SER A 14 -34.62 -23.17 -1.53
N ASN A 15 -34.64 -21.87 -1.22
CA ASN A 15 -35.85 -21.08 -1.25
C ASN A 15 -36.30 -20.92 -2.73
N ASP A 16 -36.69 -22.01 -3.35
CA ASP A 16 -37.56 -21.97 -4.49
C ASP A 16 -38.88 -21.42 -3.96
N LEU A 17 -39.17 -20.15 -4.26
CA LEU A 17 -40.49 -19.59 -4.09
C LEU A 17 -41.44 -20.24 -5.10
N ILE A 18 -41.56 -21.56 -5.01
CA ILE A 18 -42.62 -22.31 -5.63
C ILE A 18 -43.75 -22.29 -4.62
N ASP A 19 -44.78 -21.55 -4.92
CA ASP A 19 -46.08 -21.73 -4.29
C ASP A 19 -46.59 -23.10 -4.73
N ASN A 20 -46.27 -24.14 -3.96
CA ASN A 20 -46.80 -25.48 -4.11
C ASN A 20 -48.19 -25.51 -3.46
N ASP A 21 -49.09 -24.68 -3.92
CA ASP A 21 -50.52 -24.89 -3.69
C ASP A 21 -51.00 -25.82 -4.84
N PRO A 22 -51.21 -27.13 -4.60
CA PRO A 22 -51.61 -28.06 -5.65
C PRO A 22 -52.98 -27.77 -6.25
N ASP A 23 -53.79 -26.88 -5.62
CA ASP A 23 -55.15 -26.53 -6.02
C ASP A 23 -55.25 -25.23 -6.77
N ALA A 24 -54.15 -24.49 -7.03
CA ALA A 24 -54.17 -23.29 -7.84
C ALA A 24 -54.28 -23.66 -9.31
N ALA A 25 -55.43 -23.43 -9.93
CA ALA A 25 -55.64 -23.59 -11.36
C ALA A 25 -54.58 -22.85 -12.16
N PRO A 26 -54.01 -23.44 -13.23
CA PRO A 26 -52.99 -22.81 -14.05
C PRO A 26 -53.56 -21.54 -14.70
N THR A 27 -53.04 -20.39 -14.25
CA THR A 27 -53.36 -19.12 -14.87
C THR A 27 -52.58 -18.98 -16.17
N LYS A 28 -53.24 -18.55 -17.25
CA LYS A 28 -52.59 -18.20 -18.51
C LYS A 28 -51.64 -17.03 -18.25
N GLY A 29 -50.41 -17.11 -18.81
CA GLY A 29 -49.50 -15.98 -18.81
C GLY A 29 -48.10 -16.32 -18.27
N VAL A 30 -47.23 -15.31 -18.25
CA VAL A 30 -45.86 -15.40 -17.81
C VAL A 30 -45.72 -15.06 -16.33
N SER A 31 -45.21 -15.98 -15.55
CA SER A 31 -44.89 -15.79 -14.13
C SER A 31 -43.38 -15.61 -13.93
N PHE A 32 -42.95 -15.12 -12.77
CA PHE A 32 -41.57 -14.72 -12.53
C PHE A 32 -41.03 -15.32 -11.24
N THR A 33 -39.73 -15.64 -11.26
CA THR A 33 -38.98 -16.03 -10.05
C THR A 33 -37.75 -15.12 -9.92
N LEU A 34 -37.41 -14.73 -8.69
CA LEU A 34 -36.32 -13.81 -8.42
C LEU A 34 -35.31 -14.45 -7.45
N THR A 35 -34.04 -14.22 -7.71
CA THR A 35 -32.94 -14.45 -6.77
C THR A 35 -32.12 -13.18 -6.63
N GLU A 36 -31.71 -12.82 -5.40
CA GLU A 36 -30.92 -11.63 -5.10
C GLU A 36 -29.53 -12.05 -4.55
N PRO A 37 -28.52 -12.23 -5.40
CA PRO A 37 -27.16 -12.46 -4.93
C PRO A 37 -26.57 -11.20 -4.30
N ASP A 38 -25.62 -11.35 -3.37
CA ASP A 38 -24.79 -10.24 -2.92
C ASP A 38 -23.82 -9.79 -4.05
N PHE A 39 -23.11 -8.68 -3.83
CA PHE A 39 -22.07 -8.21 -4.76
C PHE A 39 -21.13 -9.34 -5.15
N GLY A 40 -20.77 -9.37 -6.43
CA GLY A 40 -19.97 -10.46 -6.98
C GLY A 40 -18.66 -10.64 -6.22
N GLU A 41 -18.44 -11.89 -5.76
CA GLU A 41 -17.16 -12.30 -5.22
C GLU A 41 -16.14 -12.48 -6.34
N GLU A 42 -14.90 -12.41 -5.98
CA GLU A 42 -13.76 -12.33 -6.83
C GLU A 42 -13.20 -13.70 -7.28
N VAL A 43 -12.77 -13.78 -8.53
CA VAL A 43 -11.97 -14.89 -9.06
C VAL A 43 -10.47 -14.61 -8.80
N VAL A 44 -9.81 -15.50 -8.05
CA VAL A 44 -8.38 -15.44 -7.74
C VAL A 44 -7.55 -15.77 -8.98
N MET A 45 -6.92 -14.78 -9.60
CA MET A 45 -5.78 -15.02 -10.48
C MET A 45 -4.49 -14.72 -9.72
N GLY A 46 -3.55 -15.68 -9.73
CA GLY A 46 -2.32 -15.64 -8.95
C GLY A 46 -1.47 -14.40 -9.23
N GLY A 47 -1.29 -13.57 -8.22
CA GLY A 47 -0.43 -12.39 -8.26
C GLY A 47 1.04 -12.76 -8.21
N ARG A 48 1.78 -12.41 -9.24
CA ARG A 48 3.25 -12.46 -9.28
C ARG A 48 3.78 -11.35 -8.37
N LYS A 49 4.65 -11.69 -7.42
CA LYS A 49 5.41 -10.72 -6.63
C LYS A 49 6.32 -9.93 -7.59
N ILE A 50 5.96 -8.70 -7.92
CA ILE A 50 6.80 -7.83 -8.76
C ILE A 50 7.62 -6.97 -7.82
N ASN A 51 8.91 -7.31 -7.69
CA ASN A 51 9.94 -6.47 -7.05
C ASN A 51 10.48 -5.43 -8.04
N SER A 52 9.64 -4.79 -8.83
CA SER A 52 10.06 -3.70 -9.71
C SER A 52 9.87 -2.35 -9.03
N MET A 53 10.80 -1.44 -9.25
CA MET A 53 10.59 -0.02 -8.94
C MET A 53 9.28 0.43 -9.60
N PRO A 54 8.47 1.27 -8.91
CA PRO A 54 7.28 1.84 -9.53
C PRO A 54 7.70 2.58 -10.80
N ASN A 55 6.95 2.37 -11.88
CA ASN A 55 7.17 3.14 -13.08
C ASN A 55 6.92 4.63 -12.77
N PRO A 56 7.85 5.54 -13.06
CA PRO A 56 7.68 6.96 -12.74
C PRO A 56 6.42 7.60 -13.32
N THR A 57 5.87 7.03 -14.39
CA THR A 57 4.62 7.48 -15.02
C THR A 57 3.36 7.10 -14.23
N ASP A 58 3.44 6.14 -13.32
CA ASP A 58 2.30 5.56 -12.62
C ASP A 58 2.25 6.00 -11.13
N THR A 59 3.12 6.94 -10.74
CA THR A 59 3.23 7.41 -9.35
C THR A 59 2.95 8.90 -9.23
N THR A 60 2.31 9.27 -8.11
CA THR A 60 2.17 10.66 -7.68
C THR A 60 3.27 11.01 -6.68
N ASP A 61 3.99 12.09 -6.90
CA ASP A 61 4.96 12.63 -5.94
C ASP A 61 4.21 13.37 -4.81
N LEU A 62 4.30 12.81 -3.60
CA LEU A 62 3.68 13.37 -2.40
C LEU A 62 4.60 14.35 -1.66
N GLY A 63 5.81 14.55 -2.18
CA GLY A 63 6.87 15.39 -1.62
C GLY A 63 7.84 14.62 -0.72
N ASP A 64 9.03 15.20 -0.53
CA ASP A 64 10.11 14.63 0.30
C ASP A 64 10.49 13.19 -0.09
N GLY A 65 10.37 12.84 -1.38
CA GLY A 65 10.66 11.50 -1.88
C GLY A 65 9.64 10.43 -1.48
N VAL A 66 8.47 10.79 -1.02
CA VAL A 66 7.36 9.85 -0.82
C VAL A 66 6.53 9.80 -2.10
N LEU A 67 6.42 8.60 -2.67
CA LEU A 67 5.65 8.33 -3.88
C LEU A 67 4.42 7.50 -3.52
N GLY A 68 3.29 7.82 -4.14
CA GLY A 68 2.06 7.04 -4.05
C GLY A 68 1.70 6.44 -5.41
N GLU A 69 1.56 5.12 -5.46
CA GLU A 69 1.05 4.37 -6.61
C GLU A 69 -0.35 3.88 -6.28
N VAL A 70 -1.32 4.17 -7.15
CA VAL A 70 -2.72 3.72 -6.98
C VAL A 70 -3.02 2.63 -7.98
N SER A 71 -3.47 1.50 -7.49
CA SER A 71 -4.01 0.41 -8.29
C SER A 71 -5.44 0.09 -7.88
N VAL A 72 -6.26 -0.29 -8.85
CA VAL A 72 -7.61 -0.78 -8.57
C VAL A 72 -7.72 -2.21 -9.07
N THR A 73 -8.08 -3.10 -8.16
CA THR A 73 -8.23 -4.52 -8.44
C THR A 73 -9.56 -5.03 -7.90
N ARG A 74 -10.02 -6.17 -8.40
CA ARG A 74 -11.14 -6.88 -7.76
C ARG A 74 -10.74 -7.21 -6.32
N ASP A 75 -11.58 -6.87 -5.34
CA ASP A 75 -11.28 -7.15 -3.92
C ASP A 75 -11.49 -8.64 -3.63
N ARG A 76 -10.42 -9.28 -3.25
CA ARG A 76 -10.42 -10.69 -2.84
C ARG A 76 -10.69 -10.77 -1.34
N GLY A 77 -11.93 -10.71 -0.95
CA GLY A 77 -12.35 -10.77 0.44
C GLY A 77 -11.51 -11.71 1.31
N ALA A 78 -11.44 -11.46 2.61
CA ALA A 78 -10.59 -12.14 3.60
C ALA A 78 -10.93 -13.63 3.86
N LEU A 79 -11.42 -14.36 2.89
CA LEU A 79 -11.64 -15.81 2.98
C LEU A 79 -10.44 -16.57 2.42
N ARG A 80 -9.28 -16.48 3.12
CA ARG A 80 -8.34 -17.59 3.11
C ARG A 80 -8.88 -18.68 4.04
N VAL A 81 -9.71 -19.55 3.51
CA VAL A 81 -9.83 -20.90 4.06
C VAL A 81 -8.50 -21.59 3.78
N PRO A 82 -7.80 -22.19 4.77
CA PRO A 82 -6.59 -22.95 4.51
C PRO A 82 -6.89 -24.02 3.46
N ALA A 83 -6.00 -24.18 2.49
CA ALA A 83 -6.09 -25.22 1.48
C ALA A 83 -5.99 -26.59 2.16
N LEU A 84 -7.14 -27.18 2.49
CA LEU A 84 -7.26 -28.58 2.79
C LEU A 84 -7.70 -29.28 1.51
N SER A 85 -6.76 -30.09 0.98
CA SER A 85 -6.89 -31.18 0.00
C SER A 85 -7.76 -30.93 -1.24
N ARG A 86 -7.11 -31.08 -2.40
CA ARG A 86 -7.72 -31.26 -3.71
C ARG A 86 -8.64 -32.49 -3.68
N SER A 87 -9.94 -32.27 -3.59
CA SER A 87 -10.92 -33.19 -4.16
C SER A 87 -12.27 -32.47 -4.27
N ALA A 88 -12.83 -32.54 -5.48
CA ALA A 88 -14.16 -32.12 -5.90
C ALA A 88 -14.40 -30.59 -5.95
N ALA A 89 -14.58 -30.11 -7.19
CA ALA A 89 -15.15 -28.81 -7.46
C ALA A 89 -16.57 -28.73 -6.88
N HIS A 90 -16.68 -28.25 -5.64
CA HIS A 90 -17.94 -27.72 -5.15
C HIS A 90 -18.07 -26.31 -5.74
N ILE A 91 -18.99 -26.17 -6.67
CA ILE A 91 -19.60 -24.88 -6.98
C ILE A 91 -20.15 -24.37 -5.65
N ALA A 92 -19.50 -23.36 -5.08
CA ALA A 92 -20.00 -22.69 -3.89
C ALA A 92 -21.37 -22.12 -4.25
N THR A 93 -22.43 -22.74 -3.76
CA THR A 93 -23.78 -22.20 -3.86
C THR A 93 -23.77 -20.88 -3.09
N ARG A 94 -23.89 -19.75 -3.82
CA ARG A 94 -24.04 -18.42 -3.22
C ARG A 94 -25.23 -18.47 -2.28
N ALA A 95 -25.01 -18.04 -1.03
CA ALA A 95 -26.12 -17.85 -0.10
C ALA A 95 -27.06 -16.82 -0.72
N THR A 96 -28.23 -17.22 -1.13
CA THR A 96 -29.29 -16.30 -1.58
C THR A 96 -29.87 -15.62 -0.34
N ALA A 97 -29.71 -14.29 -0.28
CA ALA A 97 -30.42 -13.50 0.71
C ALA A 97 -31.93 -13.57 0.43
N PRO A 98 -32.81 -13.47 1.44
CA PRO A 98 -34.23 -13.30 1.21
C PRO A 98 -34.49 -12.10 0.29
N LEU A 99 -35.51 -12.20 -0.58
CA LEU A 99 -35.89 -11.07 -1.43
C LEU A 99 -36.13 -9.82 -0.60
N SER A 100 -35.59 -8.69 -1.05
CA SER A 100 -35.81 -7.40 -0.42
C SER A 100 -37.29 -7.02 -0.53
N SER A 101 -37.90 -6.60 0.58
CA SER A 101 -39.29 -6.07 0.54
C SER A 101 -39.35 -4.78 -0.26
N GLY A 102 -40.33 -4.63 -1.10
CA GLY A 102 -40.49 -3.44 -1.95
C GLY A 102 -41.29 -3.72 -3.20
N ARG A 103 -41.36 -2.70 -4.07
CA ARG A 103 -41.99 -2.80 -5.36
C ARG A 103 -40.98 -3.26 -6.41
N TYR A 104 -41.41 -4.16 -7.30
CA TYR A 104 -40.66 -4.61 -8.45
C TYR A 104 -41.49 -4.33 -9.71
N THR A 105 -40.83 -3.84 -10.75
CA THR A 105 -41.42 -3.65 -12.07
C THR A 105 -40.79 -4.62 -13.05
N VAL A 106 -41.60 -5.42 -13.75
CA VAL A 106 -41.15 -6.32 -14.81
C VAL A 106 -41.61 -5.75 -16.15
N LEU A 107 -40.65 -5.63 -17.07
CA LEU A 107 -40.83 -5.13 -18.44
C LEU A 107 -40.50 -6.27 -19.42
N ALA A 108 -41.26 -6.38 -20.50
CA ALA A 108 -40.98 -7.29 -21.61
C ALA A 108 -40.78 -6.50 -22.90
N PHE A 109 -39.63 -6.63 -23.53
CA PHE A 109 -39.29 -5.98 -24.80
C PHE A 109 -39.21 -7.02 -25.92
N ASP A 110 -39.72 -6.72 -27.12
CA ASP A 110 -39.45 -7.55 -28.30
C ASP A 110 -37.99 -7.35 -28.81
N ALA A 111 -37.67 -8.07 -29.90
CA ALA A 111 -36.32 -8.00 -30.50
C ALA A 111 -35.97 -6.62 -31.07
N ALA A 112 -36.99 -5.80 -31.38
CA ALA A 112 -36.78 -4.42 -31.82
C ALA A 112 -36.65 -3.41 -30.65
N GLY A 113 -36.73 -3.87 -29.40
CA GLY A 113 -36.67 -3.02 -28.21
C GLY A 113 -37.98 -2.31 -27.87
N THR A 114 -39.11 -2.74 -28.48
CA THR A 114 -40.43 -2.19 -28.18
C THR A 114 -41.00 -2.85 -26.94
N LEU A 115 -41.51 -2.05 -25.99
CA LEU A 115 -42.18 -2.56 -24.79
C LEU A 115 -43.49 -3.25 -25.18
N LYS A 116 -43.66 -4.53 -24.81
CA LYS A 116 -44.82 -5.37 -25.08
C LYS A 116 -45.66 -5.66 -23.84
N GLY A 117 -45.04 -5.58 -22.67
CA GLY A 117 -45.75 -5.84 -21.42
C GLY A 117 -45.05 -5.21 -20.24
N GLN A 118 -45.83 -4.81 -19.23
CA GLN A 118 -45.36 -4.29 -17.95
C GLN A 118 -46.27 -4.76 -16.83
N ILE A 119 -45.69 -5.23 -15.75
CA ILE A 119 -46.44 -5.47 -14.50
C ILE A 119 -45.66 -4.89 -13.33
N ASN A 120 -46.38 -4.56 -12.25
CA ASN A 120 -45.84 -4.15 -10.99
C ASN A 120 -46.19 -5.20 -9.94
N ALA A 121 -45.19 -5.70 -9.25
CA ALA A 121 -45.33 -6.67 -8.17
C ALA A 121 -44.83 -6.08 -6.84
N THR A 122 -45.39 -6.54 -5.74
CA THR A 122 -44.92 -6.17 -4.40
C THR A 122 -44.35 -7.40 -3.71
N VAL A 123 -43.18 -7.27 -3.12
CA VAL A 123 -42.59 -8.30 -2.27
C VAL A 123 -42.73 -7.89 -0.81
N ALA A 124 -43.33 -8.76 -0.01
CA ALA A 124 -43.45 -8.61 1.43
C ALA A 124 -42.98 -9.91 2.12
N SER A 125 -42.13 -9.79 3.14
CA SER A 125 -41.60 -10.94 3.86
C SER A 125 -40.94 -12.01 2.96
N GLY A 126 -40.22 -11.55 1.92
CA GLY A 126 -39.51 -12.44 0.98
C GLY A 126 -40.39 -13.14 -0.05
N LYS A 127 -41.67 -12.79 -0.19
CA LYS A 127 -42.62 -13.39 -1.12
C LYS A 127 -43.38 -12.32 -1.91
N PHE A 128 -43.78 -12.65 -3.13
CA PHE A 128 -44.72 -11.80 -3.90
C PHE A 128 -46.08 -11.77 -3.20
N ALA A 129 -46.60 -10.55 -2.99
CA ALA A 129 -47.89 -10.34 -2.37
C ALA A 129 -49.07 -10.46 -3.37
N ASN A 130 -48.80 -10.28 -4.66
CA ASN A 130 -49.78 -10.38 -5.75
C ASN A 130 -49.30 -11.40 -6.81
N ARG A 131 -50.27 -12.03 -7.47
CA ARG A 131 -50.06 -13.06 -8.50
C ARG A 131 -50.30 -12.52 -9.91
N ASP A 132 -49.88 -11.28 -10.16
CA ASP A 132 -50.06 -10.71 -11.50
C ASP A 132 -49.24 -11.47 -12.52
N VAL A 133 -49.84 -11.86 -13.62
CA VAL A 133 -49.22 -12.52 -14.75
C VAL A 133 -49.20 -11.57 -15.94
N MET A 134 -48.17 -11.69 -16.78
CA MET A 134 -48.07 -10.91 -18.00
C MET A 134 -48.57 -11.75 -19.18
N GLU A 135 -49.58 -11.27 -19.90
CA GLU A 135 -50.06 -11.90 -21.12
C GLU A 135 -49.22 -11.41 -22.32
N LEU A 136 -48.59 -12.34 -23.02
CA LEU A 136 -47.75 -12.08 -24.19
C LEU A 136 -48.10 -13.08 -25.32
N ASP A 137 -48.03 -12.61 -26.54
CA ASP A 137 -48.09 -13.46 -27.72
C ASP A 137 -46.83 -14.36 -27.78
N PRO A 138 -46.91 -15.53 -28.45
CA PRO A 138 -45.73 -16.33 -28.73
C PRO A 138 -44.62 -15.51 -29.40
N GLY A 139 -43.38 -15.58 -28.86
CA GLY A 139 -42.29 -14.78 -29.38
C GLY A 139 -41.08 -14.78 -28.44
N THR A 140 -39.97 -14.22 -28.91
CA THR A 140 -38.75 -14.04 -28.08
C THR A 140 -38.73 -12.66 -27.49
N TYR A 141 -38.58 -12.60 -26.16
CA TYR A 141 -38.62 -11.34 -25.41
C TYR A 141 -37.36 -11.20 -24.55
N THR A 142 -36.94 -9.95 -24.40
CA THR A 142 -36.01 -9.56 -23.34
C THR A 142 -36.83 -9.08 -22.14
N PHE A 143 -36.81 -9.85 -21.09
CA PHE A 143 -37.43 -9.51 -19.82
C PHE A 143 -36.44 -8.77 -18.93
N VAL A 144 -36.86 -7.67 -18.31
CA VAL A 144 -36.09 -6.89 -17.34
C VAL A 144 -36.90 -6.67 -16.07
N CYS A 145 -36.35 -7.06 -14.94
CA CYS A 145 -36.93 -6.84 -13.63
C CYS A 145 -36.16 -5.77 -12.90
N LEU A 146 -36.87 -4.77 -12.37
CA LEU A 146 -36.33 -3.60 -11.67
C LEU A 146 -36.87 -3.60 -10.25
N ASN A 147 -36.04 -3.33 -9.24
CA ASN A 147 -36.52 -3.03 -7.90
C ASN A 147 -36.90 -1.53 -7.78
N ASP A 148 -37.49 -1.11 -6.64
CA ASP A 148 -37.96 0.24 -6.36
C ASP A 148 -36.86 1.32 -6.26
N LYS A 149 -35.59 0.94 -6.39
CA LYS A 149 -34.44 1.86 -6.41
C LYS A 149 -33.97 2.18 -7.83
N VAL A 150 -34.59 1.57 -8.83
CA VAL A 150 -34.35 1.85 -10.25
C VAL A 150 -35.49 2.69 -10.76
N ASP A 151 -35.21 3.81 -11.39
CA ASP A 151 -36.22 4.65 -12.04
C ASP A 151 -36.52 4.14 -13.44
N TYR A 152 -37.82 4.07 -13.76
CA TYR A 152 -38.31 3.79 -15.11
C TYR A 152 -39.30 4.87 -15.50
N SER A 153 -38.88 5.84 -16.26
CA SER A 153 -39.67 6.99 -16.68
C SER A 153 -39.42 7.31 -18.15
N GLY A 154 -40.49 7.57 -18.89
CA GLY A 154 -40.40 7.94 -20.31
C GLY A 154 -39.71 6.88 -21.20
N GLY A 155 -39.77 5.61 -20.82
CA GLY A 155 -39.08 4.51 -21.53
C GLY A 155 -37.60 4.38 -21.22
N VAL A 156 -37.08 5.18 -20.29
CA VAL A 156 -35.65 5.15 -19.84
C VAL A 156 -35.53 4.45 -18.48
N ILE A 157 -34.66 3.49 -18.41
CA ILE A 157 -34.25 2.84 -17.14
C ILE A 157 -32.99 3.54 -16.64
N SER A 158 -33.03 4.13 -15.45
CA SER A 158 -31.89 4.86 -14.89
C SER A 158 -31.70 4.62 -13.38
N VAL A 159 -30.49 4.85 -12.90
CA VAL A 159 -30.13 4.72 -11.48
C VAL A 159 -29.26 5.88 -11.07
N SER A 160 -29.64 6.54 -9.98
CA SER A 160 -28.84 7.58 -9.35
C SER A 160 -27.77 6.99 -8.42
N LYS A 161 -26.69 7.73 -8.19
CA LYS A 161 -25.62 7.39 -7.23
C LYS A 161 -26.17 7.09 -5.83
N ALA A 162 -27.20 7.81 -5.40
CA ALA A 162 -27.84 7.60 -4.10
C ALA A 162 -28.39 6.17 -3.92
N ASN A 163 -28.78 5.53 -5.01
CA ASN A 163 -29.33 4.17 -5.03
C ASN A 163 -28.28 3.09 -5.38
N ALA A 164 -27.01 3.44 -5.60
CA ALA A 164 -25.98 2.50 -6.07
C ALA A 164 -25.82 1.25 -5.19
N ALA A 165 -26.00 1.39 -3.87
CA ALA A 165 -25.91 0.25 -2.94
C ALA A 165 -27.05 -0.76 -3.07
N THR A 166 -28.23 -0.31 -3.47
CA THR A 166 -29.48 -1.08 -3.33
C THR A 166 -30.25 -1.29 -4.61
N ALA A 167 -29.95 -0.51 -5.67
CA ALA A 167 -30.58 -0.70 -6.99
C ALA A 167 -30.17 -2.05 -7.58
N ARG A 168 -31.17 -2.80 -8.05
CA ARG A 168 -30.99 -4.12 -8.65
C ARG A 168 -31.77 -4.26 -9.94
N ILE A 169 -31.12 -4.88 -10.94
CA ILE A 169 -31.72 -5.19 -12.24
C ILE A 169 -31.46 -6.67 -12.54
N GLY A 170 -32.51 -7.39 -12.92
CA GLY A 170 -32.44 -8.72 -13.49
C GLY A 170 -32.79 -8.67 -14.99
N ARG A 171 -32.05 -9.42 -15.83
CA ARG A 171 -32.29 -9.51 -17.26
C ARG A 171 -32.29 -10.96 -17.69
N THR A 172 -33.34 -11.37 -18.44
CA THR A 172 -33.46 -12.71 -19.00
C THR A 172 -34.01 -12.62 -20.43
N VAL A 173 -33.41 -13.27 -21.37
CA VAL A 173 -33.95 -13.44 -22.74
C VAL A 173 -34.58 -14.82 -22.83
N MET A 174 -35.84 -14.87 -23.21
CA MET A 174 -36.60 -16.12 -23.29
C MET A 174 -37.63 -16.12 -24.42
N THR A 175 -37.78 -17.28 -25.06
CA THR A 175 -38.83 -17.51 -26.04
C THR A 175 -40.07 -18.05 -25.32
N ILE A 176 -41.21 -17.39 -25.52
CA ILE A 176 -42.54 -17.81 -25.04
C ILE A 176 -43.22 -18.55 -26.17
N SER A 177 -43.44 -19.85 -26.00
CA SER A 177 -44.15 -20.70 -26.96
C SER A 177 -45.40 -21.35 -26.39
N GLU A 178 -45.50 -21.41 -25.08
CA GLU A 178 -46.57 -22.02 -24.33
C GLU A 178 -47.43 -20.96 -23.60
N PRO A 179 -48.71 -21.23 -23.36
CA PRO A 179 -49.59 -20.30 -22.64
C PRO A 179 -49.15 -20.01 -21.20
N ILE A 180 -48.30 -20.85 -20.63
CA ILE A 180 -47.77 -20.71 -19.28
C ILE A 180 -46.25 -20.75 -19.36
N ALA A 181 -45.56 -19.70 -18.94
CA ALA A 181 -44.11 -19.64 -18.87
C ALA A 181 -43.64 -19.12 -17.53
N ARG A 182 -42.46 -19.53 -17.10
CA ARG A 182 -41.82 -19.01 -15.89
C ARG A 182 -40.45 -18.43 -16.25
N VAL A 183 -40.27 -17.14 -16.00
CA VAL A 183 -39.02 -16.41 -16.31
C VAL A 183 -38.22 -16.22 -15.02
N PRO A 184 -37.02 -16.79 -14.94
CA PRO A 184 -36.14 -16.59 -13.78
C PRO A 184 -35.33 -15.31 -13.94
N PHE A 185 -35.17 -14.55 -12.83
CA PHE A 185 -34.29 -13.41 -12.75
C PHE A 185 -33.22 -13.60 -11.67
N VAL A 186 -32.00 -13.23 -12.02
CA VAL A 186 -30.91 -12.97 -11.08
C VAL A 186 -30.79 -11.45 -10.95
N MET A 187 -31.18 -10.92 -9.81
CA MET A 187 -31.25 -9.48 -9.53
C MET A 187 -29.88 -8.97 -9.07
N ASN A 188 -28.99 -8.63 -10.01
CA ASN A 188 -27.68 -8.12 -9.72
C ASN A 188 -27.71 -6.65 -9.29
N HIS A 189 -26.77 -6.23 -8.45
CA HIS A 189 -26.60 -4.82 -8.12
C HIS A 189 -26.22 -4.00 -9.37
N VAL A 190 -26.82 -2.83 -9.52
CA VAL A 190 -26.42 -1.85 -10.55
C VAL A 190 -25.14 -1.14 -10.15
N GLY A 191 -25.01 -0.78 -8.88
CA GLY A 191 -23.78 -0.23 -8.36
C GLY A 191 -22.67 -1.26 -8.21
N LEU A 192 -21.53 -0.77 -7.87
CA LEU A 192 -20.33 -1.53 -7.44
C LEU A 192 -19.93 -1.05 -6.05
N ARG A 193 -19.10 -1.82 -5.36
CA ARG A 193 -18.55 -1.40 -4.07
C ARG A 193 -17.03 -1.35 -4.09
N VAL A 194 -16.48 -0.31 -3.45
CA VAL A 194 -15.03 -0.07 -3.35
C VAL A 194 -14.66 0.12 -1.89
N ARG A 195 -13.57 -0.50 -1.46
CA ARG A 195 -12.88 -0.11 -0.22
C ARG A 195 -11.43 0.23 -0.49
N VAL A 196 -10.75 0.81 0.49
CA VAL A 196 -9.40 1.33 0.32
C VAL A 196 -8.38 0.48 1.08
N GLY A 197 -7.21 0.28 0.47
CA GLY A 197 -6.05 -0.36 1.07
C GLY A 197 -4.83 0.54 1.02
N LEU A 198 -3.94 0.38 1.99
CA LEU A 198 -2.61 0.98 2.03
C LEU A 198 -1.56 -0.13 2.14
N GLU A 199 -0.44 0.08 1.45
CA GLU A 199 0.77 -0.74 1.55
C GLU A 199 1.99 0.17 1.74
N ALA A 200 2.89 -0.19 2.66
CA ALA A 200 4.11 0.57 2.93
C ALA A 200 5.22 -0.36 3.43
N MET A 201 6.48 0.11 3.40
CA MET A 201 7.65 -0.60 3.95
C MET A 201 7.90 -0.31 5.44
N VAL A 202 7.11 0.57 6.03
CA VAL A 202 7.12 0.90 7.47
C VAL A 202 5.73 0.72 8.03
N ASN A 203 5.59 0.65 9.36
CA ASN A 203 4.27 0.57 9.96
C ASN A 203 3.37 1.72 9.50
N ILE A 204 2.13 1.38 9.20
CA ILE A 204 1.11 2.34 8.82
C ILE A 204 0.50 2.91 10.09
N PRO A 205 0.62 4.24 10.33
CA PRO A 205 0.05 4.89 11.49
C PRO A 205 -1.47 5.07 11.34
N LYS A 206 -2.10 5.78 12.29
CA LYS A 206 -3.50 6.19 12.12
C LYS A 206 -3.60 7.19 11.00
N LEU A 207 -4.30 6.84 9.94
CA LEU A 207 -4.56 7.68 8.77
C LEU A 207 -6.04 7.59 8.42
N LYS A 208 -6.60 8.70 7.92
CA LYS A 208 -7.93 8.72 7.30
C LYS A 208 -7.84 9.20 5.87
N ALA A 209 -8.64 8.60 5.02
CA ALA A 209 -8.79 9.05 3.65
C ALA A 209 -10.22 8.87 3.18
N MET A 210 -10.60 9.61 2.14
CA MET A 210 -11.91 9.54 1.51
C MET A 210 -11.78 9.41 0.00
N ILE A 211 -12.75 8.73 -0.61
CA ILE A 211 -12.89 8.69 -2.06
C ILE A 211 -13.56 10.00 -2.50
N VAL A 212 -12.96 10.67 -3.47
CA VAL A 212 -13.47 11.89 -4.09
C VAL A 212 -13.52 11.74 -5.60
N ASP A 213 -14.28 12.60 -6.28
CA ASP A 213 -14.28 12.64 -7.73
C ASP A 213 -12.95 13.16 -8.31
N ASN A 214 -12.68 12.77 -9.54
CA ASN A 214 -11.61 13.36 -10.32
C ASN A 214 -12.21 14.40 -11.30
N SER A 215 -12.19 15.67 -10.92
CA SER A 215 -12.65 16.79 -11.77
C SER A 215 -14.08 16.64 -12.26
N GLY A 216 -15.00 16.20 -11.39
CA GLY A 216 -16.42 16.05 -11.70
C GLY A 216 -16.74 14.90 -12.68
N LYS A 217 -15.86 13.91 -12.85
CA LYS A 217 -16.03 12.80 -13.80
C LYS A 217 -16.76 11.59 -13.23
N THR A 218 -17.05 11.58 -11.94
CA THR A 218 -17.74 10.45 -11.31
C THR A 218 -19.21 10.40 -11.75
N PRO A 219 -19.73 9.26 -12.22
CA PRO A 219 -21.14 9.11 -12.58
C PRO A 219 -22.06 9.39 -11.40
N THR A 220 -23.03 10.27 -11.61
CA THR A 220 -24.13 10.56 -10.66
C THR A 220 -25.44 9.92 -11.09
N VAL A 221 -25.62 9.71 -12.40
CA VAL A 221 -26.74 8.96 -12.98
C VAL A 221 -26.24 8.07 -14.12
N THR A 222 -26.66 6.81 -14.13
CA THR A 222 -26.41 5.86 -15.22
C THR A 222 -27.71 5.37 -15.82
N LYS A 223 -27.72 5.21 -17.16
CA LYS A 223 -28.81 4.60 -17.94
C LYS A 223 -28.48 3.13 -18.19
N TYR A 224 -29.52 2.28 -18.14
CA TYR A 224 -29.42 0.87 -18.52
C TYR A 224 -30.14 0.62 -19.85
N ASP A 225 -29.48 -0.03 -20.76
CA ASP A 225 -30.08 -0.51 -22.01
C ASP A 225 -30.62 -1.94 -21.81
N PRO A 226 -31.92 -2.17 -21.87
CA PRO A 226 -32.54 -3.48 -21.65
C PRO A 226 -32.14 -4.50 -22.72
N ILE A 227 -31.87 -4.07 -23.96
CA ILE A 227 -31.58 -4.98 -25.08
C ILE A 227 -30.16 -5.48 -25.03
N THR A 228 -29.19 -4.59 -24.83
CA THR A 228 -27.77 -4.95 -24.76
C THR A 228 -27.34 -5.38 -23.36
N GLY A 229 -28.04 -4.96 -22.32
CA GLY A 229 -27.66 -5.20 -20.91
C GLY A 229 -26.51 -4.32 -20.43
N THR A 230 -26.24 -3.21 -21.10
CA THR A 230 -25.11 -2.33 -20.82
C THR A 230 -25.52 -1.07 -20.06
N TYR A 231 -24.56 -0.48 -19.35
CA TYR A 231 -24.71 0.76 -18.62
C TYR A 231 -24.01 1.91 -19.35
N THR A 232 -24.63 3.08 -19.39
CA THR A 232 -24.05 4.31 -19.95
C THR A 232 -24.24 5.46 -18.97
N THR A 233 -23.16 6.17 -18.66
CA THR A 233 -23.22 7.38 -17.83
C THR A 233 -23.98 8.48 -18.58
N ILE A 234 -24.98 9.07 -17.95
CA ILE A 234 -25.74 10.20 -18.52
C ILE A 234 -25.53 11.49 -17.75
N GLU A 235 -25.11 11.40 -16.48
CA GLU A 235 -24.75 12.56 -15.68
C GLU A 235 -23.50 12.25 -14.86
N THR A 236 -22.64 13.25 -14.71
CA THR A 236 -21.46 13.19 -13.84
C THR A 236 -21.48 14.38 -12.88
N GLY A 237 -20.72 14.28 -11.79
CA GLY A 237 -20.66 15.34 -10.80
C GLY A 237 -19.61 15.12 -9.73
N THR A 238 -19.69 15.94 -8.69
CA THR A 238 -18.80 15.86 -7.54
C THR A 238 -19.16 14.67 -6.65
N LEU A 239 -18.13 14.07 -6.08
CA LEU A 239 -18.22 12.99 -5.10
C LEU A 239 -17.31 13.31 -3.93
N ALA A 240 -17.84 13.17 -2.71
CA ALA A 240 -17.06 13.15 -1.49
C ALA A 240 -17.68 12.12 -0.54
N GLU A 241 -17.05 10.96 -0.45
CA GLU A 241 -17.49 9.91 0.48
C GLU A 241 -17.07 10.25 1.92
N THR A 242 -17.68 9.59 2.89
CA THR A 242 -17.26 9.74 4.28
C THR A 242 -15.82 9.24 4.45
N PRO A 243 -14.94 9.98 5.17
CA PRO A 243 -13.59 9.54 5.42
C PRO A 243 -13.53 8.25 6.25
N ASP A 244 -12.75 7.29 5.81
CA ASP A 244 -12.51 6.03 6.48
C ASP A 244 -11.20 6.04 7.25
N GLN A 245 -11.22 5.42 8.43
CA GLN A 245 -10.03 5.18 9.23
C GLN A 245 -9.34 3.90 8.78
N PHE A 246 -8.05 3.99 8.43
CA PHE A 246 -7.19 2.82 8.28
C PHE A 246 -6.81 2.28 9.66
N PRO A 247 -6.98 0.98 9.92
CA PRO A 247 -6.41 0.36 11.10
C PRO A 247 -4.89 0.57 11.15
N ALA A 248 -4.37 1.11 12.25
CA ALA A 248 -2.94 1.21 12.45
C ALA A 248 -2.32 -0.18 12.55
N THR A 249 -1.15 -0.36 11.94
CA THR A 249 -0.42 -1.62 12.04
C THR A 249 0.51 -1.61 13.26
N ASN A 250 0.76 -2.79 13.83
CA ASN A 250 1.73 -2.91 14.91
C ASN A 250 3.15 -2.72 14.36
N GLN A 251 3.97 -1.94 15.07
CA GLN A 251 5.36 -1.74 14.72
C GLN A 251 6.16 -3.05 14.90
N ASN A 252 6.80 -3.50 13.82
CA ASN A 252 7.72 -4.61 13.82
C ASN A 252 8.85 -4.33 12.82
N PHE A 253 10.01 -3.89 13.28
CA PHE A 253 11.11 -3.48 12.42
C PHE A 253 11.68 -4.57 11.50
N PHE A 254 11.32 -5.84 11.74
CA PHE A 254 11.70 -6.98 10.89
C PHE A 254 10.69 -7.29 9.78
N GLN A 255 9.52 -6.64 9.79
CA GLN A 255 8.51 -6.82 8.76
C GLN A 255 8.79 -5.88 7.59
N GLU A 256 8.97 -6.44 6.40
CA GLU A 256 9.33 -5.68 5.20
C GLU A 256 8.15 -4.98 4.51
N THR A 257 6.94 -5.45 4.74
CA THR A 257 5.74 -4.90 4.10
C THR A 257 4.58 -4.87 5.08
N TYR A 258 3.93 -3.72 5.17
CA TYR A 258 2.75 -3.49 5.99
C TYR A 258 1.56 -3.23 5.10
N THR A 259 0.42 -3.80 5.46
CA THR A 259 -0.84 -3.57 4.76
C THR A 259 -1.94 -3.20 5.74
N SER A 260 -2.78 -2.26 5.35
CA SER A 260 -3.97 -1.87 6.09
C SER A 260 -5.12 -1.67 5.12
N LYS A 261 -6.33 -2.10 5.48
CA LYS A 261 -7.53 -1.95 4.66
C LYS A 261 -8.65 -1.37 5.50
N THR A 262 -9.47 -0.51 4.89
CA THR A 262 -10.70 -0.04 5.53
C THR A 262 -11.72 -1.18 5.60
N ASN A 263 -12.58 -1.13 6.61
CA ASN A 263 -13.67 -2.11 6.77
C ASN A 263 -14.95 -1.68 6.04
N THR A 264 -15.05 -0.42 5.67
CA THR A 264 -16.22 0.19 5.02
C THR A 264 -16.11 0.05 3.50
N TYR A 265 -17.24 -0.21 2.86
CA TYR A 265 -17.39 -0.14 1.42
C TYR A 265 -18.15 1.11 1.03
N HIS A 266 -17.69 1.78 -0.02
CA HIS A 266 -18.36 2.88 -0.70
C HIS A 266 -19.00 2.35 -1.98
N TYR A 267 -20.20 2.82 -2.29
CA TYR A 267 -20.99 2.34 -3.41
C TYR A 267 -20.99 3.37 -4.54
N LEU A 268 -20.53 2.97 -5.71
CA LEU A 268 -20.41 3.82 -6.89
C LEU A 268 -21.24 3.24 -8.04
N LEU A 269 -21.48 4.06 -9.07
CA LEU A 269 -22.03 3.58 -10.35
C LEU A 269 -20.90 3.09 -11.27
N PRO A 270 -21.21 2.22 -12.26
CA PRO A 270 -20.23 1.74 -13.24
C PRO A 270 -19.46 2.88 -13.90
N SER A 271 -18.14 2.79 -13.93
CA SER A 271 -17.25 3.87 -14.39
C SER A 271 -15.85 3.36 -14.67
N GLU A 272 -14.95 4.24 -15.05
CA GLU A 272 -13.51 3.98 -15.05
C GLU A 272 -12.87 4.38 -13.72
N SER A 273 -11.85 3.66 -13.27
CA SER A 273 -11.15 3.95 -12.01
C SER A 273 -10.48 5.34 -11.98
N THR A 274 -10.21 5.91 -13.16
CA THR A 274 -9.70 7.27 -13.32
C THR A 274 -10.71 8.36 -13.00
N SER A 275 -12.01 8.01 -12.84
CA SER A 275 -13.06 8.94 -12.44
C SER A 275 -13.03 9.32 -10.96
N ILE A 276 -12.28 8.55 -10.14
CA ILE A 276 -12.18 8.71 -8.70
C ILE A 276 -10.74 8.94 -8.26
N GLN A 277 -10.58 9.57 -7.11
CA GLN A 277 -9.31 9.82 -6.43
C GLN A 277 -9.42 9.43 -4.96
N LEU A 278 -8.27 9.17 -4.33
CA LEU A 278 -8.17 9.07 -2.88
C LEU A 278 -7.57 10.35 -2.31
N LYS A 279 -8.23 10.96 -1.32
CA LYS A 279 -7.74 12.16 -0.60
C LYS A 279 -7.50 11.82 0.86
N PHE A 280 -6.27 12.05 1.35
CA PHE A 280 -5.96 11.95 2.79
C PHE A 280 -6.54 13.15 3.53
N THR A 281 -7.25 12.91 4.63
CA THR A 281 -7.99 13.94 5.38
C THR A 281 -7.43 14.20 6.76
N GLU A 282 -6.93 13.17 7.43
CA GLU A 282 -6.39 13.25 8.79
C GLU A 282 -5.32 12.16 8.98
N GLY A 283 -4.45 12.35 9.98
CA GLY A 283 -3.61 11.28 10.49
C GLY A 283 -2.19 11.68 10.85
N ASP A 284 -1.43 10.67 11.29
CA ASP A 284 -0.02 10.82 11.67
C ASP A 284 0.90 10.72 10.46
N LYS A 285 2.15 11.15 10.63
CA LYS A 285 3.15 11.10 9.55
C LYS A 285 3.57 9.67 9.22
N ILE A 286 3.70 9.37 7.94
CA ILE A 286 4.37 8.17 7.43
C ILE A 286 5.62 8.57 6.64
N TYR A 287 6.75 7.87 6.82
CA TYR A 287 8.06 8.27 6.27
C TYR A 287 8.43 9.72 6.65
N HIS A 288 8.08 10.16 7.87
CA HIS A 288 8.19 11.54 8.35
C HIS A 288 7.38 12.57 7.55
N LYS A 289 6.56 12.13 6.57
CA LYS A 289 5.76 12.97 5.70
C LYS A 289 4.31 13.05 6.18
N ASP A 290 3.79 14.26 6.23
CA ASP A 290 2.36 14.53 6.39
C ASP A 290 1.67 14.36 5.03
N LEU A 291 0.65 13.50 5.01
CA LEU A 291 -0.15 13.24 3.81
C LEU A 291 -1.46 14.02 3.76
N VAL A 292 -1.85 14.70 4.83
CA VAL A 292 -3.12 15.44 4.91
C VAL A 292 -3.26 16.43 3.75
N GLY A 293 -4.40 16.39 3.07
CA GLY A 293 -4.71 17.21 1.89
C GLY A 293 -4.14 16.65 0.58
N ARG A 294 -3.28 15.62 0.59
CA ARG A 294 -2.76 15.01 -0.63
C ARG A 294 -3.81 14.14 -1.29
N THR A 295 -3.83 14.19 -2.61
CA THR A 295 -4.78 13.44 -3.47
C THR A 295 -4.00 12.55 -4.42
N LEU A 296 -4.50 11.33 -4.60
CA LEU A 296 -3.90 10.31 -5.47
C LEU A 296 -4.93 9.83 -6.49
N THR A 297 -4.51 9.71 -7.74
CA THR A 297 -5.33 9.20 -8.85
C THR A 297 -4.77 7.88 -9.36
N SER A 298 -5.64 6.97 -9.80
CA SER A 298 -5.22 5.79 -10.57
C SER A 298 -4.80 6.24 -11.97
N TYR A 299 -3.60 5.89 -12.40
CA TYR A 299 -3.12 6.19 -13.75
C TYR A 299 -3.58 5.15 -14.78
N ASN A 300 -3.78 3.91 -14.35
CA ASN A 300 -4.26 2.83 -15.20
C ASN A 300 -5.77 2.74 -15.12
N GLY A 301 -6.47 3.08 -16.22
CA GLY A 301 -7.91 2.92 -16.33
C GLY A 301 -8.29 1.45 -16.15
N THR A 302 -9.06 1.16 -15.09
CA THR A 302 -9.68 -0.14 -14.87
C THR A 302 -11.18 0.09 -14.90
N THR A 303 -11.89 -0.64 -15.75
CA THR A 303 -13.35 -0.57 -15.81
C THR A 303 -13.95 -1.13 -14.52
N LEU A 304 -14.69 -0.30 -13.83
CA LEU A 304 -15.46 -0.64 -12.63
C LEU A 304 -16.87 -1.07 -13.06
N GLU A 305 -17.08 -2.36 -13.12
CA GLU A 305 -18.31 -2.97 -13.61
C GLU A 305 -19.41 -3.01 -12.54
N ALA A 306 -20.66 -2.98 -12.97
CA ALA A 306 -21.81 -3.24 -12.11
C ALA A 306 -21.66 -4.55 -11.32
N ASN A 307 -22.23 -4.59 -10.12
CA ASN A 307 -22.17 -5.73 -9.21
C ASN A 307 -20.76 -6.13 -8.78
N GLY A 308 -19.74 -5.33 -9.08
CA GLY A 308 -18.33 -5.62 -8.74
C GLY A 308 -17.95 -5.23 -7.32
N THR A 309 -16.95 -5.92 -6.77
CA THR A 309 -16.30 -5.55 -5.50
C THR A 309 -14.83 -5.24 -5.78
N TYR A 310 -14.36 -4.05 -5.38
CA TYR A 310 -13.03 -3.55 -5.72
C TYR A 310 -12.25 -3.10 -4.49
N LEU A 311 -10.92 -3.23 -4.58
CA LEU A 311 -9.94 -2.64 -3.69
C LEU A 311 -9.18 -1.54 -4.45
N LEU A 312 -9.29 -0.31 -3.98
CA LEU A 312 -8.41 0.79 -4.37
C LEU A 312 -7.20 0.74 -3.44
N ASN A 313 -6.09 0.19 -3.92
CA ASN A 313 -4.88 0.00 -3.13
C ASN A 313 -3.85 1.07 -3.44
N VAL A 314 -3.36 1.73 -2.39
CA VAL A 314 -2.28 2.71 -2.45
C VAL A 314 -1.01 2.10 -1.89
N LYS A 315 0.02 2.01 -2.71
CA LYS A 315 1.37 1.66 -2.29
C LYS A 315 2.19 2.93 -2.08
N LEU A 316 2.61 3.13 -0.84
CA LEU A 316 3.48 4.25 -0.46
C LEU A 316 4.93 3.77 -0.46
N THR A 317 5.76 4.41 -1.28
CA THR A 317 7.18 4.09 -1.41
C THR A 317 8.02 5.31 -1.05
N LYS A 318 9.12 5.10 -0.31
CA LYS A 318 10.13 6.12 -0.06
C LYS A 318 11.27 5.93 -1.05
N VAL A 319 11.64 7.00 -1.75
CA VAL A 319 12.87 7.12 -2.53
C VAL A 319 13.78 8.16 -1.89
N PHE A 320 15.07 7.94 -1.98
CA PHE A 320 16.08 8.75 -1.32
C PHE A 320 16.86 9.60 -2.33
N LYS A 321 17.45 10.68 -1.82
CA LYS A 321 18.44 11.46 -2.57
C LYS A 321 19.83 10.89 -2.36
N TYR A 322 20.66 11.06 -3.36
CA TYR A 322 22.05 10.63 -3.37
C TYR A 322 22.97 11.79 -3.68
N LEU A 323 24.13 11.75 -3.08
CA LEU A 323 25.24 12.61 -3.45
C LEU A 323 25.93 11.96 -4.65
N PHE A 324 26.12 12.75 -5.70
CA PHE A 324 26.78 12.32 -6.92
C PHE A 324 28.25 12.75 -6.96
N ASN A 325 29.01 12.14 -7.85
CA ASN A 325 30.44 12.38 -8.00
C ASN A 325 30.83 13.82 -8.39
N ASP A 326 29.89 14.63 -8.87
CA ASP A 326 30.07 16.06 -9.15
C ASP A 326 29.74 16.98 -7.95
N GLY A 327 29.38 16.40 -6.80
CA GLY A 327 28.97 17.11 -5.58
C GLY A 327 27.50 17.53 -5.55
N SER A 328 26.72 17.22 -6.58
CA SER A 328 25.28 17.50 -6.61
C SER A 328 24.48 16.47 -5.82
N VAL A 329 23.30 16.87 -5.32
CA VAL A 329 22.37 16.02 -4.59
C VAL A 329 21.05 15.94 -5.35
N ASP A 330 20.59 14.73 -5.66
CA ASP A 330 19.34 14.51 -6.38
C ASP A 330 18.82 13.06 -6.18
N PHE A 331 17.64 12.76 -6.70
CA PHE A 331 17.12 11.40 -6.81
C PHE A 331 17.80 10.60 -7.93
N LEU A 332 17.90 9.28 -7.78
CA LEU A 332 18.50 8.41 -8.82
C LEU A 332 17.83 8.54 -10.20
N ARG A 333 16.52 8.77 -10.24
CA ARG A 333 15.79 9.00 -11.50
C ARG A 333 16.34 10.18 -12.33
N ASN A 334 16.98 11.12 -11.66
CA ASN A 334 17.55 12.34 -12.28
C ASN A 334 19.08 12.25 -12.46
N LYS A 335 19.69 11.08 -12.31
CA LYS A 335 21.16 10.92 -12.28
C LYS A 335 21.85 11.38 -13.58
N GLY A 336 21.19 11.20 -14.74
CA GLY A 336 21.84 11.40 -16.04
C GLY A 336 23.10 10.54 -16.16
N THR A 337 24.24 11.20 -16.47
CA THR A 337 25.56 10.57 -16.55
C THR A 337 26.33 10.53 -15.21
N ARG A 338 25.77 11.11 -14.15
CA ARG A 338 26.40 11.19 -12.83
C ARG A 338 26.40 9.82 -12.15
N THR A 339 27.42 9.57 -11.33
CA THR A 339 27.52 8.36 -10.52
C THR A 339 27.17 8.68 -9.06
N PRO A 340 26.21 7.97 -8.44
CA PRO A 340 25.93 8.13 -7.01
C PRO A 340 27.12 7.57 -6.22
N ILE A 341 27.56 8.30 -5.18
CA ILE A 341 28.70 7.93 -4.33
C ILE A 341 28.32 7.81 -2.86
N ALA A 342 27.21 8.43 -2.45
CA ALA A 342 26.74 8.36 -1.08
C ALA A 342 25.21 8.53 -1.01
N LEU A 343 24.59 7.93 -0.01
CA LEU A 343 23.20 8.12 0.36
C LEU A 343 23.08 9.33 1.29
N VAL A 344 22.21 10.29 0.97
CA VAL A 344 21.99 11.48 1.80
C VAL A 344 21.24 11.10 3.07
N ILE A 345 21.80 11.44 4.22
CA ILE A 345 21.19 11.24 5.54
C ILE A 345 20.33 12.46 5.89
N SER A 346 20.91 13.64 5.81
CA SER A 346 20.26 14.91 6.14
C SER A 346 20.73 16.02 5.20
N GLU A 347 19.77 16.66 4.53
CA GLU A 347 20.07 17.84 3.70
C GLU A 347 20.35 19.08 4.55
N THR A 348 19.76 19.17 5.73
CA THR A 348 19.98 20.29 6.66
C THR A 348 21.38 20.25 7.25
N ASP A 349 21.79 19.08 7.73
CA ASP A 349 23.13 18.88 8.31
C ASP A 349 24.17 18.60 7.24
N ARG A 350 23.75 18.46 5.97
CA ARG A 350 24.60 18.17 4.82
C ARG A 350 25.45 16.93 5.02
N SER A 351 24.83 15.87 5.54
CA SER A 351 25.50 14.61 5.81
C SER A 351 25.01 13.52 4.84
N ALA A 352 25.96 12.70 4.41
CA ALA A 352 25.71 11.55 3.53
C ALA A 352 26.63 10.40 3.91
N ILE A 353 26.15 9.18 3.71
CA ILE A 353 26.87 7.95 4.03
C ILE A 353 27.32 7.27 2.74
N ALA A 354 28.61 6.88 2.65
CA ALA A 354 29.18 6.24 1.48
C ALA A 354 28.43 4.96 1.09
N LEU A 355 28.30 4.71 -0.20
CA LEU A 355 27.59 3.54 -0.72
C LEU A 355 28.38 2.23 -0.54
N HIS A 356 29.69 2.31 -0.34
CA HIS A 356 30.56 1.15 -0.16
C HIS A 356 31.42 1.27 1.08
N ASP A 357 31.84 0.12 1.62
CA ASP A 357 32.73 0.05 2.75
C ASP A 357 34.12 0.62 2.39
N ALA A 358 34.74 1.33 3.31
CA ALA A 358 36.15 1.72 3.17
C ALA A 358 37.07 0.50 3.25
N ASN A 359 38.37 0.71 2.95
CA ASN A 359 39.38 -0.34 2.93
C ASN A 359 38.95 -1.58 2.12
N ASN A 360 38.18 -1.39 1.02
CA ASN A 360 37.62 -2.47 0.20
C ASN A 360 36.81 -3.50 1.01
N GLY A 361 36.20 -3.07 2.11
CA GLY A 361 35.43 -3.94 3.02
C GLY A 361 36.30 -4.79 3.94
N ASN A 362 37.62 -4.58 3.96
CA ASN A 362 38.48 -5.23 4.94
C ASN A 362 38.32 -4.59 6.32
N PRO A 363 38.36 -5.39 7.38
CA PRO A 363 38.25 -4.89 8.72
C PRO A 363 39.52 -4.17 9.19
N ASP A 364 39.36 -3.17 10.08
CA ASP A 364 40.45 -2.38 10.66
C ASP A 364 40.37 -2.34 12.19
N ILE A 365 41.49 -2.00 12.83
CA ILE A 365 41.53 -1.61 14.23
C ILE A 365 41.15 -0.11 14.35
N TRP A 366 40.59 0.27 15.48
CA TRP A 366 40.21 1.65 15.73
C TRP A 366 41.43 2.58 15.88
N THR A 367 42.29 2.30 16.89
CA THR A 367 43.60 2.90 17.10
C THR A 367 44.58 1.90 17.70
N ALA A 368 45.91 2.01 17.40
CA ALA A 368 46.92 1.13 17.92
C ALA A 368 47.29 1.43 19.39
N ASN A 369 47.17 2.67 19.84
CA ASN A 369 47.46 3.11 21.21
C ASN A 369 46.43 4.10 21.73
N ARG A 370 45.54 3.62 22.57
CA ARG A 370 44.45 4.39 23.16
C ARG A 370 44.92 5.55 24.06
N ASN A 371 46.05 5.37 24.73
CA ASN A 371 46.59 6.39 25.65
C ASN A 371 47.14 7.63 24.92
N VAL A 372 47.31 7.54 23.61
CA VAL A 372 47.87 8.60 22.77
C VAL A 372 46.80 9.14 21.80
N TYR A 373 46.11 8.23 21.12
CA TYR A 373 45.25 8.57 19.95
C TYR A 373 43.76 8.57 20.28
N ASN A 374 43.37 8.32 21.53
CA ASN A 374 41.96 8.40 21.93
C ASN A 374 41.42 9.82 21.78
N ASN A 375 40.08 9.97 21.78
CA ASN A 375 39.48 11.29 21.77
C ASN A 375 39.65 11.94 23.15
N PRO A 376 39.90 13.26 23.21
CA PRO A 376 40.09 13.97 24.48
C PRO A 376 38.80 14.12 25.29
N VAL A 377 37.63 14.00 24.62
CA VAL A 377 36.33 14.05 25.24
C VAL A 377 35.48 12.87 24.80
N SER A 378 34.64 12.38 25.70
CA SER A 378 33.67 11.31 25.38
C SER A 378 32.36 11.95 24.94
N GLU A 379 31.91 11.60 23.75
CA GLU A 379 30.56 11.97 23.28
C GLU A 379 29.47 11.15 24.00
N ARG A 380 29.87 10.02 24.61
CA ARG A 380 28.98 9.16 25.39
C ARG A 380 29.71 8.65 26.64
N PRO A 381 29.69 9.41 27.74
CA PRO A 381 30.47 9.07 28.95
C PRO A 381 30.01 7.78 29.63
N SER A 382 28.81 7.28 29.37
CA SER A 382 28.32 6.00 29.89
C SER A 382 27.31 5.35 28.96
N ARG A 383 27.04 4.05 29.11
CA ARG A 383 25.99 3.34 28.36
C ARG A 383 24.62 3.98 28.46
N LYS A 384 24.33 4.64 29.60
CA LYS A 384 23.05 5.29 29.88
C LYS A 384 23.01 6.73 29.38
N ALA A 385 24.15 7.31 29.00
CA ALA A 385 24.19 8.68 28.51
C ALA A 385 23.52 8.78 27.13
N GLN A 386 22.83 9.89 26.91
CA GLN A 386 22.24 10.19 25.63
C GLN A 386 23.33 10.44 24.59
N ILE A 387 23.12 9.95 23.35
CA ILE A 387 24.00 10.26 22.22
C ILE A 387 23.91 11.76 21.94
N SER A 388 25.08 12.40 21.72
CA SER A 388 25.17 13.82 21.38
C SER A 388 24.27 14.19 20.19
N GLU A 389 23.73 15.38 20.17
CA GLU A 389 22.98 15.92 19.02
C GLU A 389 23.92 16.45 17.92
N THR A 390 25.18 16.73 18.25
CA THR A 390 26.18 17.25 17.31
C THR A 390 27.22 16.18 17.02
N SER A 391 27.45 15.88 15.73
CA SER A 391 28.54 14.99 15.33
C SER A 391 29.89 15.67 15.46
N LEU A 392 30.82 14.99 16.10
CA LEU A 392 32.25 15.36 16.17
C LEU A 392 33.12 14.47 15.28
N GLY A 393 32.54 13.67 14.39
CA GLY A 393 33.28 12.72 13.54
C GLY A 393 34.35 13.37 12.68
N GLU A 394 34.02 14.50 12.05
CA GLU A 394 34.96 15.28 11.24
C GLU A 394 36.12 15.82 12.10
N HIS A 395 35.79 16.41 13.25
CA HIS A 395 36.78 16.92 14.20
C HIS A 395 37.74 15.82 14.67
N PHE A 396 37.21 14.68 15.14
CA PHE A 396 38.03 13.57 15.60
C PHE A 396 38.88 12.90 14.50
N THR A 397 38.51 13.09 13.25
CA THR A 397 39.26 12.53 12.13
C THR A 397 40.34 13.47 11.63
N TRP A 398 40.03 14.76 11.49
CA TRP A 398 40.86 15.71 10.74
C TRP A 398 41.55 16.79 11.56
N GLU A 399 41.34 16.88 12.85
CA GLU A 399 41.95 17.90 13.70
C GLU A 399 42.85 17.31 14.76
N ALA A 400 44.00 17.95 15.01
CA ALA A 400 44.95 17.50 16.02
C ALA A 400 44.34 17.50 17.44
N SER A 401 43.53 18.50 17.75
CA SER A 401 42.73 18.60 18.98
C SER A 401 41.71 17.47 19.15
N GLY A 402 41.45 16.69 18.12
CA GLY A 402 40.64 15.47 18.14
C GLY A 402 41.36 14.26 18.70
N SER A 403 42.66 14.35 19.00
CA SER A 403 43.47 13.30 19.62
C SER A 403 43.92 13.67 21.02
N LEU A 404 44.07 12.70 21.90
CA LEU A 404 44.42 12.92 23.31
C LEU A 404 45.78 13.61 23.49
N ASP A 405 46.75 13.31 22.59
CA ASP A 405 48.07 13.97 22.58
C ASP A 405 48.05 15.42 22.07
N GLY A 406 46.92 15.87 21.50
CA GLY A 406 46.71 17.24 20.99
C GLY A 406 47.51 17.60 19.74
N VAL A 407 48.25 16.64 19.14
CA VAL A 407 49.11 16.89 17.96
C VAL A 407 48.84 15.95 16.78
N THR A 408 48.31 14.76 17.02
CA THR A 408 48.08 13.77 15.98
C THR A 408 46.78 14.04 15.20
N ILE A 409 46.85 14.15 13.87
CA ILE A 409 45.70 14.14 12.96
C ILE A 409 45.50 12.69 12.54
N LYS A 410 44.46 12.02 13.09
CA LYS A 410 44.19 10.59 12.87
C LYS A 410 44.00 10.23 11.39
N ALA A 411 43.49 11.14 10.59
CA ALA A 411 43.36 10.97 9.13
C ALA A 411 44.70 10.67 8.43
N ASN A 412 45.82 11.07 9.02
CA ASN A 412 47.17 10.90 8.43
C ASN A 412 47.92 9.70 8.98
N GLU A 413 47.30 8.86 9.81
CA GLU A 413 47.93 7.82 10.57
C GLU A 413 47.54 6.39 10.13
N PRO A 414 48.04 5.88 9.00
CA PRO A 414 47.63 4.58 8.45
C PRO A 414 47.91 3.40 9.39
N THR A 415 48.99 3.49 10.19
CA THR A 415 49.40 2.43 11.13
C THR A 415 48.78 2.60 12.51
N ASN A 416 48.72 3.84 12.99
CA ASN A 416 48.27 4.14 14.35
C ASN A 416 46.75 4.29 14.47
N CYS A 417 46.09 4.81 13.42
CA CYS A 417 44.66 5.05 13.41
C CYS A 417 44.03 4.57 12.10
N PRO A 418 44.17 3.28 11.72
CA PRO A 418 43.80 2.80 10.39
C PRO A 418 42.31 3.00 10.08
N ALA A 419 41.41 2.87 11.04
CA ALA A 419 39.97 3.15 10.82
C ALA A 419 39.71 4.59 10.38
N PHE A 420 40.39 5.56 11.02
CA PHE A 420 40.27 6.97 10.66
C PHE A 420 40.95 7.28 9.33
N TYR A 421 42.14 6.67 9.10
CA TYR A 421 42.90 6.85 7.86
C TYR A 421 42.10 6.38 6.63
N HIS A 422 41.61 5.14 6.66
CA HIS A 422 40.86 4.58 5.53
C HIS A 422 39.52 5.31 5.33
N ALA A 423 38.90 5.78 6.40
CA ALA A 423 37.75 6.64 6.33
C ALA A 423 38.08 7.94 5.59
N ALA A 424 39.11 8.63 6.00
CA ALA A 424 39.52 9.92 5.45
C ALA A 424 39.95 9.84 3.98
N HIS A 425 40.54 8.70 3.56
CA HIS A 425 41.10 8.46 2.22
C HIS A 425 40.19 7.55 1.35
N TYR A 426 38.92 7.48 1.66
CA TYR A 426 37.98 6.68 0.87
C TYR A 426 37.94 7.13 -0.59
N ASN A 427 38.00 6.18 -1.50
CA ASN A 427 37.87 6.41 -2.93
C ASN A 427 36.65 5.65 -3.45
N PRO A 428 35.61 6.33 -3.94
CA PRO A 428 34.41 5.70 -4.51
C PRO A 428 34.64 5.08 -5.91
N GLY A 429 35.88 5.01 -6.40
CA GLY A 429 36.22 4.43 -7.70
C GLY A 429 35.91 5.32 -8.91
N VAL A 430 35.50 6.55 -8.69
CA VAL A 430 35.20 7.54 -9.73
C VAL A 430 35.83 8.89 -9.40
N ASN A 431 36.06 9.71 -10.42
CA ASN A 431 36.55 11.06 -10.18
C ASN A 431 35.48 11.87 -9.46
N VAL A 432 35.87 12.50 -8.36
CA VAL A 432 34.98 13.24 -7.47
C VAL A 432 35.36 14.72 -7.44
N THR A 433 34.39 15.59 -7.60
CA THR A 433 34.58 17.05 -7.57
C THR A 433 33.62 17.70 -6.59
N ASN A 434 33.96 18.91 -6.11
CA ASN A 434 33.11 19.73 -5.24
C ASN A 434 32.72 19.06 -3.90
N LEU A 435 33.57 18.18 -3.38
CA LEU A 435 33.40 17.60 -2.05
C LEU A 435 34.40 18.19 -1.05
N LYS A 436 33.99 18.27 0.22
CA LYS A 436 34.89 18.71 1.28
C LYS A 436 35.88 17.62 1.62
N ARG A 437 35.47 16.61 2.36
CA ARG A 437 36.31 15.47 2.76
C ARG A 437 35.47 14.36 3.42
N TRP A 438 36.00 13.16 3.39
CA TRP A 438 35.45 12.01 4.10
C TRP A 438 35.98 11.96 5.52
N TYR A 439 35.22 11.39 6.45
CA TYR A 439 35.62 11.18 7.84
C TYR A 439 34.96 9.94 8.43
N LEU A 440 35.50 9.41 9.53
CA LEU A 440 34.87 8.34 10.29
C LEU A 440 33.66 8.88 11.06
N GLY A 441 32.47 8.43 10.71
CA GLY A 441 31.21 8.90 11.28
C GLY A 441 31.14 8.66 12.78
N ALA A 442 30.61 9.65 13.53
CA ALA A 442 30.34 9.53 14.94
C ALA A 442 29.05 8.73 15.20
N ASN A 443 28.81 8.35 16.44
CA ASN A 443 27.59 7.66 16.85
C ASN A 443 26.31 8.49 16.55
N THR A 444 26.44 9.81 16.57
CA THR A 444 25.37 10.74 16.15
C THR A 444 25.02 10.59 14.66
N ASP A 445 26.00 10.38 13.79
CA ASP A 445 25.76 10.15 12.37
C ASP A 445 24.99 8.84 12.16
N TRP A 446 25.35 7.80 12.90
CA TRP A 446 24.62 6.52 12.89
C TRP A 446 23.18 6.68 13.41
N LYS A 447 22.99 7.44 14.49
CA LYS A 447 21.66 7.80 15.02
C LYS A 447 20.82 8.45 13.90
N ASN A 448 21.42 9.36 13.15
CA ASN A 448 20.73 10.04 12.04
C ASN A 448 20.37 9.07 10.90
N VAL A 449 21.21 8.09 10.56
CA VAL A 449 20.87 7.02 9.62
C VAL A 449 19.64 6.24 10.10
N TYR A 450 19.62 5.85 11.38
CA TYR A 450 18.48 5.10 11.94
C TYR A 450 17.19 5.92 11.94
N LEU A 451 17.26 7.21 12.25
CA LEU A 451 16.09 8.08 12.34
C LEU A 451 15.57 8.52 10.97
N TYR A 452 16.44 9.04 10.10
CA TYR A 452 16.01 9.73 8.88
C TYR A 452 15.94 8.80 7.67
N VAL A 453 16.77 7.76 7.62
CA VAL A 453 16.77 6.79 6.52
C VAL A 453 16.01 5.52 6.92
N GLY A 454 16.21 5.05 8.14
CA GLY A 454 15.58 3.83 8.66
C GLY A 454 14.26 4.04 9.41
N PHE A 455 13.77 5.27 9.54
CA PHE A 455 12.51 5.63 10.21
C PHE A 455 12.37 5.03 11.62
N GLY A 456 13.49 4.96 12.34
CA GLY A 456 13.54 4.51 13.71
C GLY A 456 12.89 5.47 14.69
N THR A 457 12.76 5.03 15.94
CA THR A 457 12.22 5.86 17.02
C THR A 457 13.34 6.38 17.91
N ASN A 458 13.29 7.67 18.27
CA ASN A 458 14.30 8.34 19.09
C ASN A 458 14.53 7.64 20.44
N THR A 459 13.46 7.12 21.06
CA THR A 459 13.51 6.44 22.34
C THR A 459 14.33 5.16 22.32
N ARG A 460 14.32 4.41 21.18
CA ARG A 460 15.07 3.17 21.04
C ARG A 460 16.51 3.40 20.57
N VAL A 461 16.75 4.39 19.72
CA VAL A 461 18.11 4.75 19.29
C VAL A 461 18.99 5.22 20.46
N ASN A 462 18.40 5.79 21.51
CA ASN A 462 19.09 6.21 22.73
C ASN A 462 19.20 5.10 23.80
N ALA A 463 18.60 3.94 23.59
CA ALA A 463 18.67 2.80 24.50
C ALA A 463 19.87 1.89 24.21
N ASP A 464 20.22 1.01 25.16
CA ASP A 464 21.36 0.08 25.03
C ASP A 464 21.18 -1.01 23.94
N SER A 465 19.97 -1.10 23.35
CA SER A 465 19.64 -2.07 22.28
C SER A 465 19.27 -1.32 20.99
N TYR A 466 20.27 -0.91 20.24
CA TYR A 466 20.10 -0.07 19.04
C TYR A 466 19.53 -0.79 17.82
N ILE A 467 19.64 -2.10 17.77
CA ILE A 467 19.51 -2.91 16.55
C ILE A 467 18.06 -3.10 16.13
N GLU A 468 17.11 -3.00 17.05
CA GLU A 468 15.69 -3.24 16.80
C GLU A 468 14.88 -1.96 16.60
N ALA A 469 15.53 -0.81 16.42
CA ALA A 469 14.87 0.49 16.48
C ALA A 469 14.62 1.15 15.13
N TRP A 470 14.85 0.45 14.01
CA TRP A 470 14.80 1.01 12.67
C TRP A 470 14.46 -0.03 11.59
N TYR A 471 13.91 0.41 10.48
CA TYR A 471 13.57 -0.45 9.34
C TYR A 471 14.79 -0.64 8.43
N TYR A 472 15.70 -1.56 8.81
CA TYR A 472 16.95 -1.83 8.09
C TYR A 472 16.71 -2.16 6.60
N HIS A 473 15.62 -2.86 6.27
CA HIS A 473 15.29 -3.23 4.89
C HIS A 473 15.00 -2.03 3.99
N VAL A 474 14.53 -0.89 4.56
CA VAL A 474 14.36 0.37 3.82
C VAL A 474 15.73 0.96 3.47
N VAL A 475 16.67 0.92 4.43
CA VAL A 475 18.04 1.40 4.22
C VAL A 475 18.77 0.50 3.22
N ASP A 476 18.72 -0.81 3.40
CA ASP A 476 19.34 -1.76 2.47
C ASP A 476 18.84 -1.59 1.04
N LYS A 477 17.53 -1.39 0.86
CA LYS A 477 16.95 -1.08 -0.44
C LYS A 477 17.55 0.19 -1.04
N ALA A 478 17.72 1.26 -0.24
CA ALA A 478 18.33 2.49 -0.72
C ALA A 478 19.78 2.27 -1.19
N PHE A 479 20.57 1.44 -0.49
CA PHE A 479 21.92 1.09 -0.93
C PHE A 479 21.90 0.24 -2.20
N GLU A 480 21.06 -0.80 -2.28
CA GLU A 480 20.92 -1.69 -3.44
C GLU A 480 20.52 -0.93 -4.72
N GLU A 481 19.58 0.01 -4.62
CA GLU A 481 19.10 0.82 -5.74
C GLU A 481 20.22 1.67 -6.38
N ALA A 482 21.20 2.10 -5.57
CA ALA A 482 22.35 2.86 -6.02
C ALA A 482 23.56 1.97 -6.39
N GLY A 483 23.43 0.65 -6.31
CA GLY A 483 24.54 -0.29 -6.51
C GLY A 483 25.53 -0.37 -5.34
N GLY A 484 25.11 0.10 -4.16
CA GLY A 484 25.92 0.10 -2.94
C GLY A 484 25.91 -1.23 -2.19
N THR A 485 26.74 -1.32 -1.15
CA THR A 485 26.83 -2.47 -0.25
C THR A 485 25.83 -2.32 0.88
N THR A 486 24.91 -3.29 1.05
CA THR A 486 23.89 -3.25 2.12
C THR A 486 24.54 -3.23 3.50
N LEU A 487 23.92 -2.52 4.45
CA LEU A 487 24.38 -2.44 5.83
C LEU A 487 24.02 -3.69 6.63
N SER A 488 22.88 -4.30 6.36
CA SER A 488 22.42 -5.50 7.07
C SER A 488 23.02 -6.79 6.49
N ILE A 489 22.88 -7.84 7.25
CA ILE A 489 23.24 -9.20 6.84
C ILE A 489 21.96 -9.95 6.51
N ARG A 490 21.85 -10.44 5.28
CA ARG A 490 20.79 -11.37 4.88
C ARG A 490 21.31 -12.80 4.99
N GLY A 491 20.61 -13.64 5.78
CA GLY A 491 20.93 -15.06 5.92
C GLY A 491 21.83 -15.41 7.12
N ASN A 492 22.56 -16.52 7.01
CA ASN A 492 23.42 -17.07 8.07
C ASN A 492 24.85 -16.52 8.08
N GLU A 493 25.08 -15.39 7.42
CA GLU A 493 26.42 -14.81 7.32
C GLU A 493 26.87 -14.10 8.60
N ASN A 494 28.18 -13.84 8.70
CA ASN A 494 28.83 -13.22 9.85
C ASN A 494 28.30 -11.78 10.10
N ILE A 495 28.28 -11.40 11.36
CA ILE A 495 27.88 -10.07 11.84
C ILE A 495 28.69 -8.98 11.12
N LYS A 496 28.00 -8.00 10.49
CA LYS A 496 28.63 -6.77 10.04
C LYS A 496 28.73 -5.80 11.21
N THR A 497 29.91 -5.27 11.44
CA THR A 497 30.18 -4.26 12.46
C THR A 497 30.94 -3.10 11.84
N TYR A 498 30.57 -1.89 12.23
CA TYR A 498 31.18 -0.68 11.71
C TYR A 498 31.69 0.17 12.87
N TRP A 499 32.94 0.66 12.77
CA TRP A 499 33.48 1.61 13.72
C TRP A 499 32.71 2.95 13.64
N SER A 500 32.55 3.60 14.79
CA SER A 500 32.29 5.02 14.89
C SER A 500 33.52 5.74 15.42
N SER A 501 33.61 7.05 15.16
CA SER A 501 34.66 7.88 15.76
C SER A 501 34.42 8.18 17.23
N THR A 502 33.22 7.87 17.76
CA THR A 502 32.85 8.18 19.15
C THR A 502 33.65 7.37 20.14
N TYR A 503 34.20 8.05 21.13
CA TYR A 503 34.85 7.45 22.30
C TYR A 503 33.81 7.10 23.37
N TYR A 504 34.02 5.95 24.02
CA TYR A 504 33.18 5.45 25.08
C TYR A 504 33.96 5.17 26.36
N SER A 505 33.74 5.95 27.40
CA SER A 505 34.56 5.95 28.61
C SER A 505 34.57 4.63 29.39
N ASP A 506 33.46 3.87 29.37
CA ASP A 506 33.36 2.63 30.17
C ASP A 506 34.28 1.49 29.66
N PHE A 507 34.75 1.59 28.41
CA PHE A 507 35.56 0.56 27.77
C PHE A 507 36.88 1.06 27.19
N ASP A 508 37.21 2.34 27.35
CA ASP A 508 38.42 2.95 26.77
C ASP A 508 38.67 2.63 25.30
N THR A 509 37.60 2.53 24.51
CA THR A 509 37.67 2.15 23.10
C THR A 509 36.61 2.85 22.27
N GLY A 510 36.78 2.87 20.95
CA GLY A 510 35.74 3.33 20.02
C GLY A 510 34.48 2.45 20.08
N ILE A 511 33.35 3.03 19.74
CA ILE A 511 32.09 2.30 19.64
C ILE A 511 31.98 1.68 18.26
N ALA A 512 31.73 0.38 18.21
CA ALA A 512 31.35 -0.32 16.99
C ALA A 512 29.83 -0.39 16.88
N GLN A 513 29.30 -0.01 15.72
CA GLN A 513 27.90 -0.24 15.38
C GLN A 513 27.74 -1.66 14.84
N VAL A 514 26.86 -2.43 15.43
CA VAL A 514 26.62 -3.83 15.09
C VAL A 514 25.31 -3.97 14.34
N PHE A 515 25.35 -4.49 13.13
CA PHE A 515 24.18 -4.77 12.31
C PHE A 515 23.89 -6.27 12.31
N LYS A 516 23.12 -6.74 13.28
CA LYS A 516 22.72 -8.15 13.42
C LYS A 516 21.23 -8.28 13.71
N ASN A 517 20.64 -9.34 13.18
CA ASN A 517 19.37 -9.88 13.66
C ASN A 517 19.60 -10.55 15.04
N ASN A 518 19.31 -9.85 16.11
CA ASN A 518 19.41 -10.26 17.51
C ASN A 518 20.82 -10.35 18.14
N THR A 519 20.97 -9.58 19.20
CA THR A 519 22.00 -9.53 20.23
C THR A 519 23.20 -8.63 20.01
N THR A 520 23.33 -7.72 20.93
CA THR A 520 24.48 -6.84 21.19
C THR A 520 25.68 -7.68 21.63
N VAL A 521 26.77 -7.63 20.87
CA VAL A 521 28.08 -8.02 21.40
C VAL A 521 29.06 -6.92 21.02
N MET A 522 29.49 -6.16 22.00
CA MET A 522 30.69 -5.35 21.87
C MET A 522 31.90 -6.29 21.96
N SER A 523 32.71 -6.39 20.92
CA SER A 523 33.98 -7.06 20.98
C SER A 523 35.06 -6.12 20.46
N GLU A 524 36.23 -6.16 21.07
CA GLU A 524 37.45 -5.43 20.65
C GLU A 524 37.94 -5.81 19.25
N LYS A 525 37.15 -6.55 18.49
CA LYS A 525 37.55 -7.12 17.20
C LYS A 525 37.28 -6.15 16.06
N VAL A 526 38.16 -6.17 15.15
CA VAL A 526 38.30 -5.52 13.87
C VAL A 526 36.95 -5.30 13.18
N CYS A 527 36.55 -4.04 12.95
CA CYS A 527 35.30 -3.65 12.35
C CYS A 527 35.51 -2.99 11.00
N LYS A 528 34.52 -3.10 10.12
CA LYS A 528 34.50 -2.38 8.85
C LYS A 528 34.28 -0.89 9.09
N ILE A 529 34.62 -0.07 8.10
CA ILE A 529 34.54 1.38 8.17
C ILE A 529 33.47 1.86 7.20
N LEU A 530 32.49 2.61 7.72
CA LEU A 530 31.55 3.35 6.93
C LEU A 530 31.73 4.84 7.18
N LEU A 531 31.52 5.63 6.13
CA LEU A 531 32.00 6.98 6.03
C LEU A 531 30.87 7.97 6.02
N VAL A 532 31.06 9.11 6.66
CA VAL A 532 30.20 10.27 6.54
C VAL A 532 30.97 11.40 5.87
N LEU A 533 30.29 12.14 5.00
CA LEU A 533 30.83 13.21 4.23
C LEU A 533 30.11 14.53 4.53
N SER A 534 30.87 15.60 4.67
CA SER A 534 30.34 16.95 4.64
C SER A 534 30.52 17.53 3.25
N PRO A 535 29.46 17.72 2.44
CA PRO A 535 29.58 18.28 1.11
C PRO A 535 29.93 19.78 1.16
N MET A 536 30.76 20.25 0.23
CA MET A 536 30.95 21.67 0.01
C MET A 536 29.73 22.32 -0.63
N LEU A 537 29.43 23.52 -0.19
CA LEU A 537 28.30 24.34 -0.55
C LEU A 537 28.24 24.69 -2.05
N GLY A 538 27.54 23.92 -2.83
CA GLY A 538 26.84 24.46 -3.99
C GLY A 538 25.46 24.95 -3.53
N LYS A 539 25.10 26.21 -3.73
CA LYS A 539 23.70 26.67 -3.54
C LYS A 539 22.77 25.74 -4.31
N PRO A 540 21.64 25.31 -3.71
CA PRO A 540 20.64 24.59 -4.49
C PRO A 540 20.26 25.48 -5.68
N LYS A 541 20.41 24.96 -6.91
CA LYS A 541 19.75 25.58 -8.05
C LYS A 541 18.25 25.47 -7.77
N HIS A 542 17.63 26.61 -7.48
CA HIS A 542 16.19 26.72 -7.55
C HIS A 542 15.78 26.33 -8.96
N GLY A 543 15.37 25.07 -9.14
CA GLY A 543 14.67 24.62 -10.33
C GLY A 543 13.33 25.32 -10.35
N GLY A 544 13.10 26.06 -11.40
CA GLY A 544 11.87 26.80 -11.63
C GLY A 544 10.64 25.90 -11.63
N ASN A 545 9.54 26.52 -11.32
CA ASN A 545 8.17 26.05 -11.46
C ASN A 545 7.94 25.30 -12.77
N LEU A 546 7.37 24.11 -12.66
CA LEU A 546 6.37 23.56 -13.57
C LEU A 546 5.38 22.73 -12.75
#